data_5d503acc06348dbfb91f231f89a937bf
#
_entry.id   5d503acc06348dbfb91f231f89a937bf
#
_cell.length_a   1.000
_cell.length_b   1.000
_cell.length_c   1.000
_cell.angle_alpha   90.00
_cell.angle_beta   90.00
_cell.angle_gamma   90.00
#
_symmetry.space_group_name_H-M   'P 1'
#
loop_
_entity.id
_entity.type
_entity.pdbx_description
1 polymer ?
#
loop_
_entity_poly.entity_id
_entity_poly.type
_entity_poly.pdbx_seq_one_letter_code
_entity_poly.pdbx_strand_id
1 'polypeptide(L)'
;DWVGSLFSAYGAALDDAKGKITVDTPEVRQVLDYSKRLYAFLPPDVASWDNASNNKWLVSGKGALIFNPPSAWVVAKRDAPDVAEKLWTHAMPKGPKGRFAPLLPRYQGLWNFSKNKSAAKSLLVHINKPDNIRKLVAGAAGYDIPPYQKLLDYKVWDDQGPPPGTLSHYPNRGDQRNVMPCSPAPPPIASQLYTNAIMPKMMVRIGRGESIDKTLAWARSEIEGYSRQ
;
A
#
# COMPACT_ATOMS: atom_id res chain seq x y z
N ASP A 1 3.03 -1.43 2.66
CA ASP A 1 1.65 -1.56 2.18
C ASP A 1 1.42 -2.87 1.44
N TRP A 2 2.11 -3.10 0.29
CA TRP A 2 1.87 -4.31 -0.50
C TRP A 2 2.16 -5.62 0.23
N VAL A 3 3.14 -5.66 1.15
CA VAL A 3 3.42 -6.86 1.97
C VAL A 3 2.21 -7.22 2.84
N GLY A 4 1.54 -6.24 3.46
CA GLY A 4 0.30 -6.49 4.20
C GLY A 4 -0.82 -7.05 3.31
N SER A 5 -0.95 -6.56 2.08
CA SER A 5 -1.89 -7.11 1.10
C SER A 5 -1.54 -8.53 0.69
N LEU A 6 -0.25 -8.86 0.59
CA LEU A 6 0.22 -10.21 0.35
C LEU A 6 -0.19 -11.16 1.49
N PHE A 7 0.03 -10.75 2.75
CA PHE A 7 -0.42 -11.52 3.91
C PHE A 7 -1.94 -11.73 3.87
N SER A 8 -2.72 -10.67 3.61
CA SER A 8 -4.19 -10.77 3.48
C SER A 8 -4.61 -11.71 2.35
N ALA A 9 -3.89 -11.74 1.23
CA ALA A 9 -4.17 -12.63 0.11
C ALA A 9 -4.00 -14.12 0.46
N TYR A 10 -3.18 -14.41 1.47
CA TYR A 10 -3.05 -15.75 2.05
C TYR A 10 -4.01 -15.99 3.22
N GLY A 11 -4.71 -14.96 3.71
CA GLY A 11 -5.52 -15.03 4.93
C GLY A 11 -4.69 -14.98 6.21
N ALA A 12 -3.43 -14.55 6.09
CA ALA A 12 -2.52 -14.43 7.22
C ALA A 12 -2.77 -13.12 7.97
N ALA A 13 -2.80 -13.19 9.30
CA ALA A 13 -2.82 -12.05 10.20
C ALA A 13 -1.87 -12.33 11.37
N LEU A 14 -1.29 -11.28 11.93
CA LEU A 14 -0.36 -11.41 13.08
C LEU A 14 -1.08 -11.30 14.41
N ASP A 15 -2.33 -10.88 14.39
CA ASP A 15 -3.22 -10.76 15.54
C ASP A 15 -4.69 -11.00 15.12
N ASP A 16 -5.58 -11.05 16.09
CA ASP A 16 -7.03 -11.13 15.88
C ASP A 16 -7.74 -9.81 16.22
N ALA A 17 -9.06 -9.75 16.01
CA ALA A 17 -9.87 -8.58 16.29
C ALA A 17 -9.90 -8.14 17.76
N LYS A 18 -9.41 -8.95 18.67
CA LYS A 18 -9.26 -8.65 20.10
C LYS A 18 -7.82 -8.25 20.46
N GLY A 19 -6.90 -8.27 19.49
CA GLY A 19 -5.49 -7.99 19.69
C GLY A 19 -4.68 -9.18 20.23
N LYS A 20 -5.25 -10.39 20.21
CA LYS A 20 -4.50 -11.60 20.57
C LYS A 20 -3.51 -11.92 19.45
N ILE A 21 -2.26 -12.19 19.82
CA ILE A 21 -1.18 -12.50 18.88
C ILE A 21 -1.40 -13.87 18.24
N THR A 22 -1.40 -13.94 16.91
CA THR A 22 -1.64 -15.12 16.07
C THR A 22 -0.55 -15.35 15.02
N VAL A 23 0.69 -14.99 15.32
CA VAL A 23 1.80 -15.01 14.35
C VAL A 23 2.14 -16.39 13.80
N ASP A 24 1.86 -17.48 14.56
CA ASP A 24 2.18 -18.85 14.16
C ASP A 24 0.92 -19.59 13.70
N THR A 25 0.52 -19.32 12.47
CA THR A 25 -0.59 -20.01 11.81
C THR A 25 -0.12 -20.62 10.48
N PRO A 26 -0.81 -21.63 9.95
CA PRO A 26 -0.51 -22.19 8.63
C PRO A 26 -0.44 -21.14 7.52
N GLU A 27 -1.32 -20.14 7.56
CA GLU A 27 -1.39 -19.06 6.57
C GLU A 27 -0.15 -18.15 6.65
N VAL A 28 0.29 -17.80 7.87
CA VAL A 28 1.52 -17.02 8.06
C VAL A 28 2.74 -17.81 7.60
N ARG A 29 2.83 -19.08 7.90
CA ARG A 29 3.91 -19.93 7.41
C ARG A 29 3.94 -20.03 5.88
N GLN A 30 2.77 -20.19 5.25
CA GLN A 30 2.64 -20.25 3.79
C GLN A 30 3.09 -18.95 3.12
N VAL A 31 2.68 -17.79 3.63
CA VAL A 31 3.09 -16.51 3.05
C VAL A 31 4.58 -16.23 3.25
N LEU A 32 5.16 -16.70 4.36
CA LEU A 32 6.62 -16.59 4.59
C LEU A 32 7.40 -17.51 3.64
N ASP A 33 6.95 -18.72 3.40
CA ASP A 33 7.56 -19.62 2.39
C ASP A 33 7.49 -19.00 0.99
N TYR A 34 6.33 -18.46 0.60
CA TYR A 34 6.20 -17.72 -0.64
C TYR A 34 7.16 -16.52 -0.68
N SER A 35 7.24 -15.75 0.40
CA SER A 35 8.14 -14.59 0.50
C SER A 35 9.61 -14.97 0.33
N LYS A 36 10.03 -16.12 0.87
CA LYS A 36 11.37 -16.66 0.67
C LYS A 36 11.68 -16.89 -0.80
N ARG A 37 10.76 -17.52 -1.52
CA ARG A 37 10.91 -17.76 -2.97
C ARG A 37 10.90 -16.45 -3.77
N LEU A 38 10.01 -15.54 -3.43
CA LEU A 38 9.91 -14.23 -4.09
C LEU A 38 11.18 -13.40 -3.89
N TYR A 39 11.76 -13.45 -2.69
CA TYR A 39 12.94 -12.65 -2.34
C TYR A 39 14.15 -12.94 -3.24
N ALA A 40 14.27 -14.15 -3.76
CA ALA A 40 15.32 -14.53 -4.69
C ALA A 40 15.28 -13.77 -6.04
N PHE A 41 14.15 -13.16 -6.38
CA PHE A 41 13.95 -12.38 -7.61
C PHE A 41 14.00 -10.86 -7.36
N LEU A 42 14.19 -10.44 -6.12
CA LEU A 42 14.27 -9.01 -5.76
C LEU A 42 15.72 -8.52 -5.90
N PRO A 43 15.92 -7.20 -6.13
CA PRO A 43 17.24 -6.62 -6.12
C PRO A 43 17.99 -6.89 -4.81
N PRO A 44 19.31 -7.15 -4.86
CA PRO A 44 20.10 -7.49 -3.66
C PRO A 44 20.03 -6.44 -2.55
N ASP A 45 19.86 -5.17 -2.91
CA ASP A 45 19.81 -4.02 -2.02
C ASP A 45 18.40 -3.65 -1.56
N VAL A 46 17.36 -4.43 -1.95
CA VAL A 46 15.95 -4.12 -1.66
C VAL A 46 15.64 -3.88 -0.19
N ALA A 47 16.40 -4.48 0.72
CA ALA A 47 16.22 -4.30 2.15
C ALA A 47 16.59 -2.90 2.67
N SER A 48 17.32 -2.11 1.86
CA SER A 48 17.70 -0.72 2.16
C SER A 48 16.83 0.31 1.43
N TRP A 49 15.87 -0.15 0.63
CA TRP A 49 15.04 0.73 -0.18
C TRP A 49 14.07 1.56 0.69
N ASP A 50 13.93 2.82 0.29
CA ASP A 50 12.96 3.77 0.82
C ASP A 50 11.67 3.79 -0.04
N ASN A 51 10.74 4.68 0.33
CA ASN A 51 9.45 4.83 -0.36
C ASN A 51 9.56 5.33 -1.83
N ALA A 52 10.71 5.85 -2.25
CA ALA A 52 10.92 6.34 -3.61
C ALA A 52 11.73 5.35 -4.47
N SER A 53 12.36 4.36 -3.87
CA SER A 53 13.34 3.49 -4.53
C SER A 53 12.72 2.63 -5.63
N ASN A 54 11.53 2.08 -5.40
CA ASN A 54 10.83 1.27 -6.41
C ASN A 54 10.43 2.11 -7.64
N ASN A 55 9.99 3.36 -7.45
CA ASN A 55 9.69 4.28 -8.55
C ASN A 55 10.96 4.55 -9.37
N LYS A 56 12.06 4.90 -8.72
CA LYS A 56 13.36 5.13 -9.37
C LYS A 56 13.83 3.89 -10.13
N TRP A 57 13.67 2.70 -9.54
CA TRP A 57 14.02 1.43 -10.16
C TRP A 57 13.26 1.23 -11.48
N LEU A 58 11.93 1.39 -11.48
CA LEU A 58 11.11 1.23 -12.67
C LEU A 58 11.41 2.29 -13.72
N VAL A 59 11.43 3.58 -13.33
CA VAL A 59 11.61 4.72 -14.24
C VAL A 59 13.01 4.71 -14.88
N SER A 60 14.02 4.20 -14.17
CA SER A 60 15.37 4.04 -14.72
C SER A 60 15.52 2.85 -15.68
N GLY A 61 14.47 2.08 -15.92
CA GLY A 61 14.51 0.90 -16.78
C GLY A 61 15.29 -0.31 -16.20
N LYS A 62 15.72 -0.24 -14.94
CA LYS A 62 16.45 -1.32 -14.27
C LYS A 62 15.56 -2.49 -13.85
N GLY A 63 14.26 -2.26 -13.71
CA GLY A 63 13.28 -3.26 -13.32
C GLY A 63 12.05 -3.27 -14.21
N ALA A 64 11.46 -4.46 -14.37
CA ALA A 64 10.29 -4.65 -15.22
C ALA A 64 8.96 -4.62 -14.44
N LEU A 65 8.99 -4.77 -13.12
CA LEU A 65 7.79 -4.87 -12.28
C LEU A 65 8.03 -4.26 -10.90
N ILE A 66 7.07 -3.48 -10.44
CA ILE A 66 7.02 -3.02 -9.05
C ILE A 66 5.58 -3.15 -8.51
N PHE A 67 5.46 -3.26 -7.19
CA PHE A 67 4.20 -3.06 -6.49
C PHE A 67 4.12 -1.60 -6.07
N ASN A 68 3.20 -0.85 -6.68
CA ASN A 68 3.07 0.59 -6.43
C ASN A 68 1.66 1.08 -6.84
N PRO A 69 1.17 2.17 -6.24
CA PRO A 69 0.05 2.89 -6.83
C PRO A 69 0.46 3.60 -8.15
N PRO A 70 -0.46 4.20 -8.90
CA PRO A 70 -0.18 4.84 -10.19
C PRO A 70 0.88 5.95 -10.20
N SER A 71 1.41 6.34 -9.04
CA SER A 71 2.44 7.39 -8.91
C SER A 71 3.70 7.11 -9.74
N ALA A 72 4.09 5.84 -9.90
CA ALA A 72 5.26 5.49 -10.72
C ALA A 72 5.04 5.88 -12.20
N TRP A 73 3.83 5.65 -12.73
CA TRP A 73 3.49 6.08 -14.09
C TRP A 73 3.46 7.60 -14.23
N VAL A 74 2.91 8.32 -13.23
CA VAL A 74 2.89 9.79 -13.22
C VAL A 74 4.31 10.35 -13.23
N VAL A 75 5.22 9.77 -12.45
CA VAL A 75 6.65 10.15 -12.46
C VAL A 75 7.30 9.82 -13.80
N ALA A 76 7.06 8.62 -14.35
CA ALA A 76 7.60 8.24 -15.64
C ALA A 76 7.11 9.18 -16.77
N LYS A 77 5.83 9.54 -16.79
CA LYS A 77 5.27 10.47 -17.77
C LYS A 77 6.00 11.83 -17.80
N ARG A 78 6.44 12.28 -16.62
CA ARG A 78 7.19 13.55 -16.48
C ARG A 78 8.66 13.40 -16.83
N ASP A 79 9.32 12.37 -16.32
CA ASP A 79 10.78 12.27 -16.26
C ASP A 79 11.38 11.29 -17.31
N ALA A 80 10.59 10.35 -17.82
CA ALA A 80 10.98 9.33 -18.79
C ALA A 80 9.79 8.91 -19.67
N PRO A 81 9.32 9.77 -20.60
CA PRO A 81 8.10 9.52 -21.40
C PRO A 81 8.15 8.22 -22.20
N ASP A 82 9.32 7.86 -22.72
CA ASP A 82 9.56 6.61 -23.47
C ASP A 82 9.35 5.35 -22.61
N VAL A 83 9.61 5.44 -21.31
CA VAL A 83 9.29 4.39 -20.33
C VAL A 83 7.79 4.39 -20.05
N ALA A 84 7.19 5.57 -19.85
CA ALA A 84 5.76 5.69 -19.56
C ALA A 84 4.88 5.07 -20.66
N GLU A 85 5.24 5.23 -21.92
CA GLU A 85 4.51 4.65 -23.05
C GLU A 85 4.46 3.12 -23.04
N LYS A 86 5.40 2.48 -22.35
CA LYS A 86 5.53 1.02 -22.23
C LYS A 86 5.03 0.48 -20.90
N LEU A 87 4.61 1.35 -19.97
CA LEU A 87 4.14 0.93 -18.65
C LEU A 87 2.69 0.46 -18.71
N TRP A 88 2.49 -0.73 -18.20
CA TRP A 88 1.17 -1.31 -17.96
C TRP A 88 0.89 -1.37 -16.47
N THR A 89 -0.36 -1.16 -16.09
CA THR A 89 -0.81 -1.27 -14.70
C THR A 89 -1.77 -2.44 -14.55
N HIS A 90 -1.57 -3.23 -13.52
CA HIS A 90 -2.37 -4.43 -13.24
C HIS A 90 -2.93 -4.38 -11.84
N ALA A 91 -4.05 -5.07 -11.64
CA ALA A 91 -4.55 -5.33 -10.31
C ALA A 91 -3.54 -6.16 -9.50
N MET A 92 -3.59 -6.04 -8.17
CA MET A 92 -2.76 -6.86 -7.27
C MET A 92 -2.94 -8.36 -7.58
N PRO A 93 -1.89 -9.18 -7.45
CA PRO A 93 -2.00 -10.62 -7.61
C PRO A 93 -3.06 -11.23 -6.69
N LYS A 94 -3.75 -12.26 -7.19
CA LYS A 94 -4.71 -13.03 -6.40
C LYS A 94 -3.98 -14.12 -5.63
N GLY A 95 -4.20 -14.19 -4.33
CA GLY A 95 -3.78 -15.32 -3.50
C GLY A 95 -4.92 -16.30 -3.19
N PRO A 96 -4.67 -17.29 -2.32
CA PRO A 96 -5.67 -18.31 -1.94
C PRO A 96 -6.99 -17.75 -1.41
N LYS A 97 -6.93 -16.65 -0.67
CA LYS A 97 -8.12 -16.00 -0.07
C LYS A 97 -8.68 -14.83 -0.87
N GLY A 98 -8.06 -14.50 -1.97
CA GLY A 98 -8.56 -13.46 -2.87
C GLY A 98 -7.51 -12.43 -3.27
N ARG A 99 -8.00 -11.33 -3.83
CA ARG A 99 -7.22 -10.18 -4.25
C ARG A 99 -7.43 -9.04 -3.26
N PHE A 100 -6.36 -8.47 -2.78
CA PHE A 100 -6.39 -7.37 -1.82
C PHE A 100 -5.48 -6.25 -2.28
N ALA A 101 -5.98 -5.03 -2.26
CA ALA A 101 -5.20 -3.83 -2.54
C ALA A 101 -5.05 -3.01 -1.25
N PRO A 102 -3.90 -2.36 -1.02
CA PRO A 102 -3.76 -1.44 0.11
C PRO A 102 -4.70 -0.26 -0.05
N LEU A 103 -5.33 0.15 1.05
CA LEU A 103 -6.09 1.39 1.13
C LEU A 103 -5.34 2.36 2.04
N LEU A 104 -4.91 3.48 1.48
CA LEU A 104 -4.19 4.54 2.20
C LEU A 104 -5.01 5.84 2.16
N PRO A 105 -6.04 5.97 2.99
CA PRO A 105 -6.87 7.16 3.01
C PRO A 105 -6.10 8.34 3.62
N ARG A 106 -6.30 9.52 3.07
CA ARG A 106 -5.83 10.78 3.64
C ARG A 106 -6.94 11.38 4.50
N TYR A 107 -6.67 11.56 5.77
CA TYR A 107 -7.57 12.21 6.70
C TYR A 107 -7.16 13.66 6.93
N GLN A 108 -8.14 14.55 6.93
CA GLN A 108 -7.96 15.94 7.31
C GLN A 108 -8.61 16.17 8.67
N GLY A 109 -7.85 16.63 9.62
CA GLY A 109 -8.30 16.83 10.98
C GLY A 109 -8.10 18.26 11.47
N LEU A 110 -8.87 18.64 12.48
CA LEU A 110 -8.72 19.88 13.20
C LEU A 110 -8.40 19.59 14.67
N TRP A 111 -7.24 20.04 15.10
CA TRP A 111 -6.83 19.87 16.49
C TRP A 111 -7.76 20.61 17.45
N ASN A 112 -8.13 19.96 18.55
CA ASN A 112 -9.03 20.52 19.53
C ASN A 112 -8.47 21.80 20.21
N PHE A 113 -7.17 21.91 20.32
CA PHE A 113 -6.49 23.08 20.89
C PHE A 113 -6.30 24.24 19.89
N SER A 114 -6.69 24.09 18.61
CA SER A 114 -6.58 25.18 17.63
C SER A 114 -7.40 26.38 18.03
N LYS A 115 -6.80 27.57 17.94
CA LYS A 115 -7.47 28.85 18.20
C LYS A 115 -8.33 29.33 17.03
N ASN A 116 -8.07 28.85 15.81
CA ASN A 116 -8.71 29.28 14.57
C ASN A 116 -9.70 28.22 14.02
N LYS A 117 -10.51 27.63 14.87
CA LYS A 117 -11.40 26.52 14.54
C LYS A 117 -12.38 26.84 13.42
N SER A 118 -12.98 28.05 13.44
CA SER A 118 -13.96 28.46 12.43
C SER A 118 -13.31 28.56 11.04
N ALA A 119 -12.17 29.24 10.92
CA ALA A 119 -11.45 29.37 9.67
C ALA A 119 -10.97 28.00 9.15
N ALA A 120 -10.44 27.15 10.03
CA ALA A 120 -10.02 25.80 9.67
C ALA A 120 -11.18 24.93 9.16
N LYS A 121 -12.35 24.99 9.81
CA LYS A 121 -13.56 24.30 9.32
C LYS A 121 -13.98 24.81 7.95
N SER A 122 -13.98 26.13 7.74
CA SER A 122 -14.31 26.72 6.44
C SER A 122 -13.34 26.27 5.36
N LEU A 123 -12.04 26.19 5.66
CA LEU A 123 -11.04 25.67 4.75
C LEU A 123 -11.28 24.19 4.42
N LEU A 124 -11.55 23.34 5.41
CA LEU A 124 -11.83 21.92 5.19
C LEU A 124 -13.06 21.73 4.30
N VAL A 125 -14.14 22.49 4.55
CA VAL A 125 -15.33 22.47 3.68
C VAL A 125 -14.98 22.92 2.26
N HIS A 126 -14.18 23.98 2.12
CA HIS A 126 -13.77 24.48 0.81
C HIS A 126 -12.95 23.44 0.02
N ILE A 127 -11.95 22.83 0.63
CA ILE A 127 -11.09 21.81 0.00
C ILE A 127 -11.93 20.61 -0.49
N ASN A 128 -12.95 20.23 0.28
CA ASN A 128 -13.80 19.07 -0.03
C ASN A 128 -14.99 19.39 -0.97
N LYS A 129 -15.09 20.60 -1.53
CA LYS A 129 -16.06 20.87 -2.59
C LYS A 129 -15.72 20.02 -3.84
N PRO A 130 -16.73 19.48 -4.54
CA PRO A 130 -16.52 18.64 -5.72
C PRO A 130 -15.53 19.22 -6.74
N ASP A 131 -15.67 20.50 -7.08
CA ASP A 131 -14.78 21.13 -8.06
C ASP A 131 -13.32 21.26 -7.60
N ASN A 132 -13.09 21.43 -6.28
CA ASN A 132 -11.74 21.47 -5.73
C ASN A 132 -11.13 20.07 -5.66
N ILE A 133 -11.93 19.06 -5.35
CA ILE A 133 -11.48 17.66 -5.43
C ILE A 133 -11.15 17.30 -6.89
N ARG A 134 -11.94 17.72 -7.88
CA ARG A 134 -11.61 17.52 -9.30
C ARG A 134 -10.26 18.14 -9.67
N LYS A 135 -10.00 19.37 -9.24
CA LYS A 135 -8.71 20.04 -9.48
C LYS A 135 -7.55 19.29 -8.83
N LEU A 136 -7.75 18.78 -7.59
CA LEU A 136 -6.74 18.00 -6.88
C LEU A 136 -6.41 16.72 -7.64
N VAL A 137 -7.43 15.96 -8.04
CA VAL A 137 -7.27 14.70 -8.79
C VAL A 137 -6.63 14.93 -10.16
N ALA A 138 -7.03 16.00 -10.85
CA ALA A 138 -6.41 16.38 -12.13
C ALA A 138 -4.95 16.78 -11.96
N GLY A 139 -4.62 17.58 -10.94
CA GLY A 139 -3.25 17.98 -10.63
C GLY A 139 -2.34 16.81 -10.23
N ALA A 140 -2.93 15.76 -9.64
CA ALA A 140 -2.22 14.51 -9.32
C ALA A 140 -2.21 13.50 -10.50
N ALA A 141 -2.66 13.91 -11.69
CA ALA A 141 -2.78 13.05 -12.88
C ALA A 141 -3.53 11.71 -12.60
N GLY A 142 -4.56 11.76 -11.75
CA GLY A 142 -5.35 10.59 -11.37
C GLY A 142 -4.68 9.65 -10.34
N TYR A 143 -3.54 10.02 -9.77
CA TYR A 143 -2.93 9.26 -8.68
C TYR A 143 -3.79 9.29 -7.41
N ASP A 144 -4.28 10.46 -7.03
CA ASP A 144 -5.22 10.59 -5.92
C ASP A 144 -6.63 10.22 -6.37
N ILE A 145 -7.31 9.38 -5.59
CA ILE A 145 -8.66 8.89 -5.87
C ILE A 145 -9.63 9.62 -4.95
N PRO A 146 -10.74 10.18 -5.47
CA PRO A 146 -11.76 10.80 -4.62
C PRO A 146 -12.36 9.80 -3.64
N PRO A 147 -12.62 10.19 -2.38
CA PRO A 147 -13.23 9.30 -1.41
C PRO A 147 -14.74 9.10 -1.62
N TYR A 148 -15.35 9.87 -2.51
CA TYR A 148 -16.78 9.87 -2.76
C TYR A 148 -17.11 9.15 -4.06
N GLN A 149 -17.98 8.14 -4.00
CA GLN A 149 -18.37 7.35 -5.17
C GLN A 149 -18.93 8.22 -6.31
N LYS A 150 -19.67 9.28 -6.00
CA LYS A 150 -20.21 10.23 -6.98
C LYS A 150 -19.14 11.02 -7.76
N LEU A 151 -17.89 10.93 -7.36
CA LEU A 151 -16.77 11.61 -7.98
C LEU A 151 -15.80 10.64 -8.70
N LEU A 152 -16.20 9.37 -8.88
CA LEU A 152 -15.41 8.36 -9.58
C LEU A 152 -15.60 8.38 -11.12
N ASP A 153 -16.52 9.19 -11.62
CA ASP A 153 -16.81 9.36 -13.05
C ASP A 153 -15.89 10.37 -13.75
N TYR A 154 -14.82 10.78 -13.06
CA TYR A 154 -13.86 11.73 -13.64
C TYR A 154 -13.14 11.14 -14.84
N LYS A 155 -13.08 11.91 -15.92
CA LYS A 155 -12.34 11.56 -17.14
C LYS A 155 -10.83 11.67 -16.99
N VAL A 156 -10.30 12.10 -15.84
CA VAL A 156 -8.86 12.27 -15.64
C VAL A 156 -8.07 11.01 -15.98
N TRP A 157 -8.63 9.84 -15.72
CA TRP A 157 -7.98 8.57 -16.06
C TRP A 157 -8.03 8.24 -17.54
N ASP A 158 -9.03 8.74 -18.24
CA ASP A 158 -9.17 8.59 -19.70
C ASP A 158 -8.30 9.63 -20.43
N ASP A 159 -8.28 10.87 -19.93
CA ASP A 159 -7.58 11.99 -20.56
C ASP A 159 -6.06 12.00 -20.27
N GLN A 160 -5.66 11.57 -19.08
CA GLN A 160 -4.29 11.62 -18.60
C GLN A 160 -3.68 10.25 -18.32
N GLY A 161 -4.43 9.19 -18.51
CA GLY A 161 -4.00 7.82 -18.34
C GLY A 161 -2.95 7.36 -19.37
N PRO A 162 -2.48 6.11 -19.24
CA PRO A 162 -1.58 5.51 -20.20
C PRO A 162 -2.12 5.56 -21.63
N PRO A 163 -1.24 5.52 -22.65
CA PRO A 163 -1.63 5.56 -24.06
C PRO A 163 -2.64 4.46 -24.42
N PRO A 164 -3.49 4.70 -25.42
CA PRO A 164 -4.39 3.68 -25.96
C PRO A 164 -3.65 2.38 -26.31
N GLY A 165 -4.25 1.24 -25.97
CA GLY A 165 -3.65 -0.08 -26.20
C GLY A 165 -2.78 -0.58 -25.04
N THR A 166 -2.44 0.25 -24.08
CA THR A 166 -1.76 -0.15 -22.86
C THR A 166 -2.77 -0.74 -21.87
N LEU A 167 -2.47 -1.91 -21.28
CA LEU A 167 -3.27 -2.42 -20.18
C LEU A 167 -3.12 -1.50 -18.96
N SER A 168 -4.26 -0.98 -18.52
CA SER A 168 -4.31 -0.09 -17.37
C SER A 168 -5.44 -0.48 -16.44
N HIS A 169 -5.11 -0.60 -15.15
CA HIS A 169 -6.07 -0.87 -14.10
C HIS A 169 -5.93 0.17 -13.00
N TYR A 170 -7.03 0.84 -12.70
CA TYR A 170 -7.08 1.79 -11.59
C TYR A 170 -7.86 1.22 -10.41
N PRO A 171 -7.38 1.41 -9.16
CA PRO A 171 -7.93 0.75 -7.97
C PRO A 171 -9.41 1.02 -7.69
N ASN A 172 -9.93 2.13 -8.16
CA ASN A 172 -11.33 2.52 -7.93
C ASN A 172 -12.33 1.92 -8.94
N ARG A 173 -11.85 1.13 -9.92
CA ARG A 173 -12.71 0.54 -10.96
C ARG A 173 -13.14 -0.89 -10.63
N GLY A 174 -13.24 -1.21 -9.34
CA GLY A 174 -14.02 -2.27 -9.32
C GLY A 174 -14.01 -3.46 -8.42
N ASP A 175 -13.25 -4.40 -8.73
CA ASP A 175 -13.25 -5.77 -8.23
C ASP A 175 -12.31 -6.01 -7.03
N GLN A 176 -11.75 -4.95 -6.48
CA GLN A 176 -10.73 -5.02 -5.45
C GLN A 176 -11.30 -4.92 -4.04
N ARG A 177 -10.78 -5.76 -3.17
CA ARG A 177 -10.99 -5.64 -1.73
C ARG A 177 -9.88 -4.74 -1.17
N ASN A 178 -10.26 -3.56 -0.73
CA ASN A 178 -9.34 -2.66 -0.07
C ASN A 178 -9.19 -3.07 1.40
N VAL A 179 -7.96 -3.15 1.85
CA VAL A 179 -7.63 -3.48 3.24
C VAL A 179 -6.63 -2.47 3.79
N MET A 180 -6.80 -2.12 5.04
CA MET A 180 -5.70 -1.52 5.79
C MET A 180 -4.60 -2.58 5.89
N PRO A 181 -3.39 -2.29 5.42
CA PRO A 181 -2.34 -3.30 5.44
C PRO A 181 -1.95 -3.57 6.88
N CYS A 182 -2.41 -4.67 7.40
CA CYS A 182 -1.74 -5.50 8.36
C CYS A 182 -2.60 -6.18 9.42
N SER A 183 -3.63 -5.58 10.02
CA SER A 183 -4.07 -6.14 11.30
C SER A 183 -5.56 -5.93 11.52
N PRO A 184 -6.30 -6.97 11.90
CA PRO A 184 -7.67 -6.85 12.36
C PRO A 184 -7.79 -6.32 13.80
N ALA A 185 -6.68 -6.17 14.52
CA ALA A 185 -6.65 -5.70 15.90
C ALA A 185 -7.17 -4.27 16.07
N PRO A 186 -7.50 -3.85 17.29
CA PRO A 186 -7.83 -2.46 17.60
C PRO A 186 -6.78 -1.48 17.08
N PRO A 187 -7.18 -0.26 16.65
CA PRO A 187 -6.29 0.70 16.01
C PRO A 187 -4.97 1.00 16.74
N PRO A 188 -4.90 1.06 18.07
CA PRO A 188 -3.62 1.28 18.76
C PRO A 188 -2.59 0.19 18.49
N ILE A 189 -3.01 -1.08 18.41
CA ILE A 189 -2.13 -2.22 18.13
C ILE A 189 -1.82 -2.26 16.63
N ALA A 190 -2.85 -2.21 15.79
CA ALA A 190 -2.71 -2.25 14.34
C ALA A 190 -1.77 -1.15 13.80
N SER A 191 -1.87 0.07 14.34
CA SER A 191 -1.00 1.18 13.93
C SER A 191 0.46 0.95 14.32
N GLN A 192 0.72 0.32 15.46
CA GLN A 192 2.09 -0.02 15.86
C GLN A 192 2.70 -1.10 14.97
N LEU A 193 1.95 -2.16 14.66
CA LEU A 193 2.40 -3.19 13.72
C LEU A 193 2.76 -2.61 12.35
N TYR A 194 1.93 -1.69 11.87
CA TYR A 194 2.15 -1.00 10.61
C TYR A 194 3.37 -0.07 10.66
N THR A 195 3.42 0.82 11.64
CA THR A 195 4.49 1.83 11.78
C THR A 195 5.86 1.18 11.98
N ASN A 196 5.91 0.07 12.73
CA ASN A 196 7.13 -0.68 12.96
C ASN A 196 7.45 -1.67 11.83
N ALA A 197 6.63 -1.72 10.77
CA ALA A 197 6.86 -2.52 9.57
C ALA A 197 7.13 -4.02 9.87
N ILE A 198 6.35 -4.64 10.76
CA ILE A 198 6.60 -6.00 11.22
C ILE A 198 6.58 -6.99 10.05
N MET A 199 5.53 -7.00 9.21
CA MET A 199 5.44 -7.90 8.06
C MET A 199 6.58 -7.70 7.04
N PRO A 200 6.93 -6.47 6.61
CA PRO A 200 8.10 -6.23 5.79
C PRO A 200 9.41 -6.75 6.41
N LYS A 201 9.62 -6.53 7.71
CA LYS A 201 10.81 -7.05 8.41
C LYS A 201 10.84 -8.58 8.44
N MET A 202 9.70 -9.25 8.64
CA MET A 202 9.61 -10.71 8.55
C MET A 202 10.06 -11.19 7.15
N MET A 203 9.60 -10.55 6.09
CA MET A 203 9.99 -10.89 4.72
C MET A 203 11.50 -10.71 4.49
N VAL A 204 12.09 -9.62 4.98
CA VAL A 204 13.54 -9.38 4.88
C VAL A 204 14.35 -10.43 5.65
N ARG A 205 13.93 -10.80 6.87
CA ARG A 205 14.60 -11.83 7.68
C ARG A 205 14.62 -13.19 6.97
N ILE A 206 13.46 -13.60 6.44
CA ILE A 206 13.35 -14.83 5.63
C ILE A 206 14.22 -14.76 4.39
N GLY A 207 14.22 -13.64 3.68
CA GLY A 207 15.02 -13.43 2.47
C GLY A 207 16.53 -13.49 2.73
N ARG A 208 16.96 -13.11 3.94
CA ARG A 208 18.35 -13.23 4.42
C ARG A 208 18.71 -14.61 4.95
N GLY A 209 17.81 -15.59 4.83
CA GLY A 209 18.08 -16.98 5.19
C GLY A 209 17.70 -17.36 6.62
N GLU A 210 17.03 -16.48 7.38
CA GLU A 210 16.53 -16.86 8.69
C GLU A 210 15.41 -17.89 8.58
N SER A 211 15.34 -18.82 9.53
CA SER A 211 14.26 -19.82 9.53
C SER A 211 12.91 -19.19 9.86
N ILE A 212 11.83 -19.81 9.38
CA ILE A 212 10.46 -19.36 9.68
C ILE A 212 10.24 -19.33 11.19
N ASP A 213 10.64 -20.34 11.93
CA ASP A 213 10.44 -20.41 13.40
C ASP A 213 11.13 -19.26 14.14
N LYS A 214 12.37 -18.92 13.78
CA LYS A 214 13.07 -17.77 14.36
C LYS A 214 12.38 -16.44 14.01
N THR A 215 11.93 -16.29 12.77
CA THR A 215 11.21 -15.08 12.33
C THR A 215 9.87 -14.95 13.07
N LEU A 216 9.13 -16.03 13.28
CA LEU A 216 7.87 -16.02 14.03
C LEU A 216 8.10 -15.71 15.52
N ALA A 217 9.13 -16.30 16.14
CA ALA A 217 9.51 -16.00 17.52
C ALA A 217 9.89 -14.52 17.69
N TRP A 218 10.67 -13.98 16.77
CA TRP A 218 11.00 -12.55 16.74
C TRP A 218 9.74 -11.68 16.61
N ALA A 219 8.87 -11.96 15.64
CA ALA A 219 7.66 -11.18 15.44
C ALA A 219 6.73 -11.19 16.66
N ARG A 220 6.59 -12.35 17.31
CA ARG A 220 5.85 -12.49 18.58
C ARG A 220 6.42 -11.57 19.66
N SER A 221 7.75 -11.62 19.88
CA SER A 221 8.42 -10.81 20.88
C SER A 221 8.23 -9.29 20.65
N GLU A 222 8.33 -8.85 19.39
CA GLU A 222 8.10 -7.45 19.03
C GLU A 222 6.66 -7.01 19.36
N ILE A 223 5.67 -7.81 18.97
CA ILE A 223 4.26 -7.49 19.18
C ILE A 223 3.91 -7.50 20.69
N GLU A 224 4.43 -8.46 21.45
CA GLU A 224 4.28 -8.49 22.91
C GLU A 224 4.87 -7.23 23.58
N GLY A 225 5.95 -6.69 23.02
CA GLY A 225 6.56 -5.44 23.48
C GLY A 225 5.62 -4.25 23.32
N TYR A 226 4.82 -4.21 22.27
CA TYR A 226 3.86 -3.12 22.02
C TYR A 226 2.61 -3.20 22.90
N SER A 227 2.21 -4.41 23.30
CA SER A 227 1.03 -4.62 24.14
C SER A 227 1.26 -4.23 25.61
N ARG A 228 2.51 -3.95 26.00
CA ARG A 228 2.90 -3.56 27.36
C ARG A 228 3.01 -2.04 27.57
N GLN A 229 2.88 -1.27 26.51
CA GLN A 229 2.90 0.21 26.52
C GLN A 229 1.46 0.75 26.44
#